data_1ea87b6ddc57e8e323896cbd8de52f23
#
_entry.id   1ea87b6ddc57e8e323896cbd8de52f23
#
_cell.length_a   1.000
_cell.length_b   1.000
_cell.length_c   1.000
_cell.angle_alpha   90.00
_cell.angle_beta   90.00
_cell.angle_gamma   90.00
#
_symmetry.space_group_name_H-M   'P 1'
#
loop_
_entity.id
_entity.type
_entity.pdbx_description
1 polymer ?
#
loop_
_entity_poly.entity_id
_entity_poly.type
_entity_poly.pdbx_seq_one_letter_code
_entity_poly.pdbx_strand_id
1 'polypeptide(L)'
;MFIRKSEKKGIITLGILTMALFVLPRTIHKSEYPVFLIPYSRLSDTTQTVSPKPLVIELNSADSTALVSIRGIGPYYASKILRYREQLGGFHTTRQLKEIKFQYLNIDSLLPHFSVNPALIRKRNWTP
;
A
#
# COMPACT_ATOMS: atom_id res chain seq x y z
N MET A 1 51.05 -19.72 -10.05
CA MET A 1 49.90 -20.55 -9.64
C MET A 1 48.98 -20.70 -10.83
N PHE A 2 49.12 -21.83 -11.56
CA PHE A 2 48.35 -22.07 -12.80
C PHE A 2 46.96 -22.62 -12.50
N ILE A 3 45.92 -21.82 -12.70
CA ILE A 3 44.54 -22.28 -12.55
C ILE A 3 44.21 -23.21 -13.72
N ARG A 4 43.80 -24.46 -13.44
CA ARG A 4 43.42 -25.45 -14.44
C ARG A 4 42.22 -24.94 -15.29
N LYS A 5 42.18 -25.34 -16.58
CA LYS A 5 41.11 -24.91 -17.52
C LYS A 5 39.68 -25.26 -17.03
N SER A 6 39.53 -26.33 -16.22
CA SER A 6 38.25 -26.70 -15.61
C SER A 6 37.81 -25.77 -14.49
N GLU A 7 38.75 -25.22 -13.72
CA GLU A 7 38.44 -24.25 -12.63
C GLU A 7 38.02 -22.89 -13.16
N LYS A 8 38.56 -22.49 -14.31
CA LYS A 8 38.16 -21.22 -14.98
C LYS A 8 36.69 -21.25 -15.40
N LYS A 9 36.19 -22.40 -15.86
CA LYS A 9 34.75 -22.54 -16.22
C LYS A 9 33.85 -22.43 -14.98
N GLY A 10 34.25 -23.01 -13.83
CA GLY A 10 33.52 -22.91 -12.59
C GLY A 10 33.43 -21.49 -12.03
N ILE A 11 34.54 -20.73 -12.10
CA ILE A 11 34.58 -19.33 -11.65
C ILE A 11 33.71 -18.45 -12.53
N ILE A 12 33.72 -18.66 -13.85
CA ILE A 12 32.90 -17.91 -14.79
C ILE A 12 31.40 -18.19 -14.57
N THR A 13 31.03 -19.46 -14.38
CA THR A 13 29.61 -19.82 -14.11
C THR A 13 29.12 -19.26 -12.78
N LEU A 14 29.94 -19.29 -11.74
CA LEU A 14 29.62 -18.70 -10.45
C LEU A 14 29.46 -17.16 -10.56
N GLY A 15 30.33 -16.50 -11.31
CA GLY A 15 30.26 -15.06 -11.55
C GLY A 15 28.99 -14.65 -12.31
N ILE A 16 28.59 -15.43 -13.31
CA ILE A 16 27.34 -15.19 -14.05
C ILE A 16 26.12 -15.40 -13.15
N LEU A 17 26.13 -16.44 -12.32
CA LEU A 17 25.03 -16.74 -11.39
C LEU A 17 24.87 -15.64 -10.33
N THR A 18 25.97 -15.15 -9.76
CA THR A 18 25.92 -14.05 -8.79
C THR A 18 25.49 -12.74 -9.44
N MET A 19 25.92 -12.46 -10.66
CA MET A 19 25.49 -11.28 -11.41
C MET A 19 24.00 -11.36 -11.78
N ALA A 20 23.50 -12.52 -12.18
CA ALA A 20 22.07 -12.76 -12.43
C ALA A 20 21.23 -12.56 -11.16
N LEU A 21 21.65 -13.07 -10.01
CA LEU A 21 20.98 -12.87 -8.73
C LEU A 21 20.96 -11.41 -8.27
N PHE A 22 21.96 -10.62 -8.67
CA PHE A 22 22.03 -9.21 -8.30
C PHE A 22 21.21 -8.30 -9.24
N VAL A 23 21.07 -8.69 -10.52
CA VAL A 23 20.37 -7.89 -11.54
C VAL A 23 18.87 -8.22 -11.59
N LEU A 24 18.48 -9.49 -11.40
CA LEU A 24 17.08 -9.93 -11.44
C LEU A 24 16.14 -9.18 -10.48
N PRO A 25 16.50 -8.87 -9.22
CA PRO A 25 15.59 -8.16 -8.33
C PRO A 25 15.31 -6.70 -8.74
N ARG A 26 16.21 -6.10 -9.53
CA ARG A 26 16.06 -4.71 -9.98
C ARG A 26 15.11 -4.52 -11.15
N THR A 27 14.89 -5.58 -11.95
CA THR A 27 14.02 -5.52 -13.13
C THR A 27 12.56 -5.84 -12.81
N ILE A 28 12.29 -6.51 -11.68
CA ILE A 28 10.94 -7.00 -11.34
C ILE A 28 10.12 -5.94 -10.55
N HIS A 29 10.73 -4.86 -10.07
CA HIS A 29 10.06 -3.85 -9.24
C HIS A 29 9.66 -2.58 -10.00
N LYS A 30 9.45 -2.68 -11.32
CA LYS A 30 8.71 -1.64 -12.05
C LYS A 30 7.22 -1.91 -11.92
N SER A 31 6.68 -1.65 -10.74
CA SER A 31 5.26 -1.44 -10.58
C SER A 31 4.93 -0.14 -11.33
N GLU A 32 4.58 -0.26 -12.60
CA GLU A 32 3.98 0.83 -13.35
C GLU A 32 2.58 1.05 -12.76
N TYR A 33 2.50 1.97 -11.80
CA TYR A 33 1.21 2.51 -11.43
C TYR A 33 0.74 3.34 -12.64
N PRO A 34 -0.42 3.05 -13.23
CA PRO A 34 -0.96 3.94 -14.24
C PRO A 34 -1.15 5.31 -13.59
N VAL A 35 -0.29 6.25 -13.94
CA VAL A 35 -0.50 7.66 -13.62
C VAL A 35 -1.69 8.09 -14.44
N PHE A 36 -2.87 8.01 -13.85
CA PHE A 36 -4.06 8.58 -14.42
C PHE A 36 -3.92 10.10 -14.33
N LEU A 37 -3.43 10.71 -15.40
CA LEU A 37 -3.40 12.15 -15.57
C LEU A 37 -4.83 12.63 -15.71
N ILE A 38 -5.44 13.07 -14.61
CA ILE A 38 -6.69 13.80 -14.65
C ILE A 38 -6.38 15.15 -15.30
N PRO A 39 -6.92 15.47 -16.49
CA PRO A 39 -6.70 16.78 -17.08
C PRO A 39 -7.26 17.84 -16.14
N TYR A 40 -6.42 18.80 -15.76
CA TYR A 40 -6.68 19.91 -14.84
C TYR A 40 -7.90 20.81 -15.26
N SER A 41 -8.35 20.68 -16.50
CA SER A 41 -9.44 21.48 -17.06
C SER A 41 -10.86 21.16 -16.52
N ARG A 42 -11.01 20.14 -15.63
CA ARG A 42 -12.32 19.78 -15.08
C ARG A 42 -12.57 20.27 -13.65
N LEU A 43 -11.69 21.11 -13.12
CA LEU A 43 -11.79 21.62 -11.73
C LEU A 43 -12.42 22.99 -11.62
N SER A 44 -13.04 23.51 -12.69
CA SER A 44 -13.46 24.92 -12.71
C SER A 44 -14.92 25.21 -12.37
N ASP A 45 -15.76 24.23 -12.11
CA ASP A 45 -17.17 24.49 -11.87
C ASP A 45 -17.77 23.74 -10.68
N THR A 46 -17.21 23.92 -9.50
CA THR A 46 -18.02 23.77 -8.28
C THR A 46 -17.36 24.54 -7.14
N THR A 47 -17.55 25.86 -7.15
CA THR A 47 -17.31 26.70 -5.96
C THR A 47 -18.43 26.41 -4.95
N GLN A 48 -18.43 25.25 -4.36
CA GLN A 48 -19.10 25.04 -3.09
C GLN A 48 -18.09 25.40 -2.01
N THR A 49 -18.29 26.53 -1.36
CA THR A 49 -17.70 26.91 -0.08
C THR A 49 -18.15 25.90 0.96
N VAL A 50 -17.54 24.72 0.94
CA VAL A 50 -17.70 23.75 2.01
C VAL A 50 -16.74 24.18 3.12
N SER A 51 -17.29 24.74 4.19
CA SER A 51 -16.63 24.82 5.49
C SER A 51 -15.90 23.49 5.73
N PRO A 52 -14.63 23.46 6.17
CA PRO A 52 -13.87 22.22 6.31
C PRO A 52 -14.43 21.41 7.47
N LYS A 53 -15.55 20.73 7.25
CA LYS A 53 -15.95 19.63 8.11
C LYS A 53 -14.83 18.58 8.06
N PRO A 54 -14.26 18.17 9.17
CA PRO A 54 -13.20 17.16 9.15
C PRO A 54 -13.71 15.96 8.36
N LEU A 55 -12.98 15.62 7.30
CA LEU A 55 -13.31 14.48 6.45
C LEU A 55 -13.12 13.21 7.28
N VAL A 56 -14.21 12.64 7.76
CA VAL A 56 -14.21 11.38 8.50
C VAL A 56 -14.56 10.26 7.53
N ILE A 57 -13.64 9.34 7.35
CA ILE A 57 -13.76 8.21 6.42
C ILE A 57 -14.09 6.94 7.19
N GLU A 58 -15.09 6.20 6.73
CA GLU A 58 -15.46 4.91 7.30
C GLU A 58 -14.56 3.81 6.72
N LEU A 59 -13.76 3.14 7.59
CA LEU A 59 -12.70 2.21 7.19
C LEU A 59 -13.20 0.95 6.48
N ASN A 60 -14.37 0.44 6.85
CA ASN A 60 -14.88 -0.82 6.30
C ASN A 60 -15.48 -0.66 4.90
N SER A 61 -15.93 0.55 4.54
CA SER A 61 -16.51 0.85 3.22
C SER A 61 -15.57 1.66 2.32
N ALA A 62 -14.52 2.28 2.90
CA ALA A 62 -13.60 3.12 2.15
C ALA A 62 -12.95 2.37 0.99
N ASP A 63 -12.81 3.05 -0.14
CA ASP A 63 -11.98 2.65 -1.26
C ASP A 63 -10.59 3.29 -1.19
N SER A 64 -9.72 2.93 -2.14
CA SER A 64 -8.37 3.48 -2.21
C SER A 64 -8.37 5.00 -2.41
N THR A 65 -9.30 5.52 -3.19
CA THR A 65 -9.41 6.94 -3.53
C THR A 65 -9.79 7.76 -2.29
N ALA A 66 -10.77 7.27 -1.52
CA ALA A 66 -11.17 7.89 -0.27
C ALA A 66 -10.01 7.93 0.74
N LEU A 67 -9.26 6.83 0.86
CA LEU A 67 -8.12 6.77 1.78
C LEU A 67 -7.01 7.74 1.38
N VAL A 68 -6.70 7.86 0.09
CA VAL A 68 -5.66 8.77 -0.43
C VAL A 68 -6.05 10.24 -0.27
N SER A 69 -7.34 10.58 -0.12
CA SER A 69 -7.78 11.96 0.15
C SER A 69 -7.35 12.49 1.52
N ILE A 70 -6.97 11.59 2.45
CA ILE A 70 -6.42 11.97 3.74
C ILE A 70 -4.95 12.36 3.56
N ARG A 71 -4.62 13.58 4.00
CA ARG A 71 -3.24 14.06 3.94
C ARG A 71 -2.29 13.13 4.71
N GLY A 72 -1.26 12.64 4.02
CA GLY A 72 -0.28 11.71 4.57
C GLY A 72 -0.52 10.25 4.18
N ILE A 73 -1.69 9.90 3.66
CA ILE A 73 -1.97 8.57 3.14
C ILE A 73 -1.79 8.57 1.62
N GLY A 74 -0.68 8.01 1.17
CA GLY A 74 -0.44 7.76 -0.25
C GLY A 74 -1.00 6.40 -0.70
N PRO A 75 -0.94 6.10 -2.01
CA PRO A 75 -1.45 4.83 -2.58
C PRO A 75 -0.87 3.59 -1.90
N TYR A 76 0.39 3.64 -1.50
CA TYR A 76 1.06 2.55 -0.79
C TYR A 76 0.41 2.25 0.57
N TYR A 77 0.12 3.29 1.35
CA TYR A 77 -0.52 3.12 2.66
C TYR A 77 -1.99 2.75 2.53
N ALA A 78 -2.70 3.32 1.56
CA ALA A 78 -4.07 2.93 1.24
C ALA A 78 -4.16 1.43 0.92
N SER A 79 -3.28 0.91 0.06
CA SER A 79 -3.22 -0.51 -0.28
C SER A 79 -2.94 -1.39 0.95
N LYS A 80 -2.07 -0.94 1.87
CA LYS A 80 -1.80 -1.67 3.13
C LYS A 80 -3.04 -1.74 4.02
N ILE A 81 -3.79 -0.63 4.15
CA ILE A 81 -5.02 -0.57 4.94
C ILE A 81 -6.07 -1.50 4.35
N LEU A 82 -6.29 -1.46 3.04
CA LEU A 82 -7.26 -2.32 2.36
C LEU A 82 -6.92 -3.81 2.51
N ARG A 83 -5.65 -4.17 2.30
CA ARG A 83 -5.16 -5.55 2.49
C ARG A 83 -5.38 -6.03 3.92
N TYR A 84 -5.07 -5.19 4.91
CA TYR A 84 -5.24 -5.53 6.31
C TYR A 84 -6.74 -5.69 6.66
N ARG A 85 -7.61 -4.83 6.13
CA ARG A 85 -9.06 -4.98 6.22
C ARG A 85 -9.54 -6.34 5.71
N GLU A 86 -9.04 -6.76 4.55
CA GLU A 86 -9.39 -8.07 3.97
C GLU A 86 -8.93 -9.23 4.86
N GLN A 87 -7.73 -9.13 5.43
CA GLN A 87 -7.19 -10.14 6.34
C GLN A 87 -7.98 -10.26 7.62
N LEU A 88 -8.47 -9.15 8.18
CA LEU A 88 -9.30 -9.13 9.39
C LEU A 88 -10.76 -9.50 9.11
N GLY A 89 -11.24 -9.36 7.89
CA GLY A 89 -12.66 -9.38 7.55
C GLY A 89 -13.40 -8.08 7.87
N GLY A 90 -12.69 -7.06 8.28
CA GLY A 90 -13.14 -5.72 8.64
C GLY A 90 -12.53 -5.23 9.95
N PHE A 91 -12.49 -3.92 10.13
CA PHE A 91 -12.04 -3.27 11.36
C PHE A 91 -13.15 -3.23 12.39
N HIS A 92 -12.85 -3.57 13.64
CA HIS A 92 -13.75 -3.40 14.79
C HIS A 92 -13.55 -2.03 15.46
N THR A 93 -12.34 -1.51 15.40
CA THR A 93 -11.97 -0.21 15.99
C THR A 93 -10.94 0.49 15.13
N THR A 94 -10.94 1.83 15.15
CA THR A 94 -9.91 2.63 14.46
C THR A 94 -8.50 2.36 14.98
N ARG A 95 -8.37 1.95 16.25
CA ARG A 95 -7.08 1.64 16.88
C ARG A 95 -6.34 0.48 16.22
N GLN A 96 -7.05 -0.44 15.55
CA GLN A 96 -6.42 -1.55 14.82
C GLN A 96 -5.52 -1.06 13.67
N LEU A 97 -5.69 0.18 13.20
CA LEU A 97 -4.74 0.76 12.26
C LEU A 97 -3.31 0.84 12.81
N LYS A 98 -3.12 0.90 14.11
CA LYS A 98 -1.78 0.88 14.75
C LYS A 98 -1.06 -0.45 14.61
N GLU A 99 -1.79 -1.54 14.38
CA GLU A 99 -1.24 -2.87 14.15
C GLU A 99 -0.57 -2.98 12.77
N ILE A 100 -0.98 -2.09 11.84
CA ILE A 100 -0.33 -1.97 10.54
C ILE A 100 0.99 -1.21 10.75
N LYS A 101 2.12 -1.86 10.49
CA LYS A 101 3.43 -1.22 10.59
C LYS A 101 3.60 -0.19 9.48
N PHE A 102 3.32 1.08 9.80
CA PHE A 102 3.60 2.22 8.94
C PHE A 102 5.01 2.74 9.26
N GLN A 103 5.89 2.77 8.25
CA GLN A 103 7.30 3.09 8.47
C GLN A 103 7.55 4.58 8.75
N TYR A 104 6.79 5.47 8.10
CA TYR A 104 7.00 6.92 8.17
C TYR A 104 5.72 7.70 8.45
N LEU A 105 4.64 7.03 8.81
CA LEU A 105 3.34 7.64 9.03
C LEU A 105 2.99 7.59 10.52
N ASN A 106 2.76 8.76 11.12
CA ASN A 106 2.21 8.84 12.46
C ASN A 106 0.69 8.60 12.41
N ILE A 107 0.28 7.36 12.63
CA ILE A 107 -1.13 6.98 12.55
C ILE A 107 -1.98 7.62 13.66
N ASP A 108 -1.38 7.96 14.81
CA ASP A 108 -2.13 8.55 15.92
C ASP A 108 -2.76 9.89 15.56
N SER A 109 -2.05 10.70 14.77
CA SER A 109 -2.57 11.99 14.30
C SER A 109 -3.71 11.84 13.28
N LEU A 110 -3.83 10.68 12.66
CA LEU A 110 -4.82 10.41 11.63
C LEU A 110 -6.07 9.69 12.15
N LEU A 111 -6.01 9.08 13.35
CA LEU A 111 -7.15 8.37 13.94
C LEU A 111 -8.46 9.19 13.96
N PRO A 112 -8.45 10.53 14.23
CA PRO A 112 -9.66 11.33 14.23
C PRO A 112 -10.35 11.44 12.86
N HIS A 113 -9.62 11.15 11.77
CA HIS A 113 -10.15 11.15 10.40
C HIS A 113 -10.82 9.85 10.02
N PHE A 114 -10.86 8.87 10.92
CA PHE A 114 -11.45 7.56 10.65
C PHE A 114 -12.63 7.26 11.57
N SER A 115 -13.60 6.57 11.01
CA SER A 115 -14.69 5.92 11.74
C SER A 115 -14.75 4.44 11.38
N VAL A 116 -15.39 3.66 12.22
CA VAL A 116 -15.62 2.23 12.00
C VAL A 116 -17.08 1.91 12.29
N ASN A 117 -17.75 1.32 11.30
CA ASN A 117 -19.08 0.74 11.48
C ASN A 117 -18.95 -0.79 11.60
N PRO A 118 -19.17 -1.36 12.80
CA PRO A 118 -19.06 -2.80 13.00
C PRO A 118 -20.06 -3.63 12.19
N ALA A 119 -21.16 -3.03 11.76
CA ALA A 119 -22.18 -3.73 10.96
C ALA A 119 -21.66 -4.14 9.55
N LEU A 120 -20.59 -3.51 9.08
CA LEU A 120 -19.98 -3.80 7.77
C LEU A 120 -18.91 -4.89 7.83
N ILE A 121 -18.68 -5.50 8.99
CA ILE A 121 -17.69 -6.55 9.16
C ILE A 121 -18.22 -7.84 8.52
N ARG A 122 -17.46 -8.42 7.61
CA ARG A 122 -17.73 -9.75 7.06
C ARG A 122 -17.44 -10.81 8.12
N LYS A 123 -18.46 -11.45 8.64
CA LYS A 123 -18.27 -12.66 9.45
C LYS A 123 -17.60 -13.73 8.58
N ARG A 124 -16.36 -14.06 8.87
CA ARG A 124 -15.71 -15.23 8.28
C ARG A 124 -16.41 -16.48 8.82
N ASN A 125 -17.09 -17.21 7.96
CA ASN A 125 -17.56 -18.55 8.31
C ASN A 125 -16.31 -19.44 8.41
N TRP A 126 -15.87 -19.68 9.62
CA TRP A 126 -14.95 -20.77 9.90
C TRP A 126 -15.78 -22.05 9.85
N THR A 127 -15.80 -22.72 8.70
CA THR A 127 -16.18 -24.14 8.67
C THR A 127 -14.96 -24.93 9.12
N PRO A 128 -15.08 -25.73 10.20
CA PRO A 128 -13.99 -26.59 10.65
C PRO A 128 -13.67 -27.68 9.61
#